data_5ee05e5dc24ce884b0431c03a851e9e3
#
_entry.id   5ee05e5dc24ce884b0431c03a851e9e3
#
_cell.length_a   1.000
_cell.length_b   1.000
_cell.length_c   1.000
_cell.angle_alpha   90.00
_cell.angle_beta   90.00
_cell.angle_gamma   90.00
#
_symmetry.space_group_name_H-M   'P 1'
#
loop_
_entity.id
_entity.type
_entity.pdbx_description
1 polymer ?
#
loop_
_entity_poly.entity_id
_entity_poly.type
_entity_poly.pdbx_seq_one_letter_code
_entity_poly.pdbx_strand_id
1 'polypeptide(L)'
;LLYRRLKASNLDEMAFAGGSHGRMCACACPARVRSKTDACPQRAAAALVCGCIGVCSVWFCTDSRKDSNSTITESITMTTLEQQALEYHAAGQRGKIAIQVTKPVTSQADLSLAYSPGVAVPCVEINKDPAKAYEYTAKGNLVGVITNGTAVLGLGDIGALAGKPVMEGKAVLFKKFAGIDAFDIEIDETDPDKLVDIIAALHPTFGGINLEDIKAPECFAVERRLRDRLSIPVFHDDQHGTAIVVGAGFLNALQLTGRDISLVKVVCSGAGAAALACLDMLVDLGVRRENVYVCDSKGVLTTERDLTEEKRAWAQNTSAKTLSEVIGMADVFLGLSGPGLLKQEDVRKMAAQPIVFALANPEPELRPELVLEVAPDAIVATGRSDYPNQINNALCFPYLFRAALDSAATTINQAMKRACVVALAAMARSDDQFGKSYIVPTLLDKRLLTGVTPQIAAAAFESGVARKQLDDKLYTAQLEALAKTLL
;
A
#
# COMPACT_ATOMS: atom_id res chain seq x y z
N LEU A 1 -9.34 49.06 13.48
CA LEU A 1 -8.20 50.03 13.48
C LEU A 1 -6.91 49.44 12.89
N LEU A 2 -6.96 48.23 12.30
CA LEU A 2 -5.79 47.60 11.65
C LEU A 2 -5.90 47.43 10.11
N TYR A 3 -6.91 48.08 9.50
CA TYR A 3 -7.19 47.95 8.06
C TYR A 3 -6.88 49.22 7.25
N ARG A 4 -6.12 50.17 7.84
CA ARG A 4 -5.81 51.48 7.22
C ARG A 4 -4.30 51.81 7.15
N ARG A 5 -3.41 50.82 6.92
CA ARG A 5 -1.99 51.11 6.65
C ARG A 5 -1.38 50.11 5.68
N LEU A 6 -1.88 50.07 4.45
CA LEU A 6 -1.15 49.52 3.30
C LEU A 6 -1.84 49.94 2.00
N LYS A 7 -1.84 51.26 1.78
CA LYS A 7 -2.05 51.87 0.47
C LYS A 7 -1.29 53.21 0.45
N ALA A 8 -0.05 53.16 0.06
CA ALA A 8 0.70 54.25 -0.55
C ALA A 8 2.14 53.78 -0.84
N SER A 9 2.37 53.30 -2.03
CA SER A 9 3.57 53.58 -2.79
C SER A 9 3.54 52.83 -4.14
N ASN A 10 3.66 53.65 -5.18
CA ASN A 10 4.03 53.34 -6.56
C ASN A 10 2.96 52.83 -7.52
N LEU A 11 2.15 53.82 -7.97
CA LEU A 11 1.74 53.97 -9.34
C LEU A 11 2.66 55.06 -9.91
N ASP A 12 3.41 54.74 -10.94
CA ASP A 12 3.66 55.61 -12.07
C ASP A 12 4.50 54.88 -13.15
N GLU A 13 4.05 55.15 -14.39
CA GLU A 13 4.72 54.94 -15.66
C GLU A 13 4.79 53.50 -16.26
N MET A 14 3.98 53.18 -17.23
CA MET A 14 4.19 53.50 -18.64
C MET A 14 2.95 53.28 -19.50
N ALA A 15 2.70 54.29 -20.32
CA ALA A 15 1.58 54.41 -21.25
C ALA A 15 1.96 53.91 -22.67
N PHE A 16 0.93 53.49 -23.42
CA PHE A 16 0.68 53.60 -24.86
C PHE A 16 1.57 52.89 -25.88
N ALA A 17 0.97 51.93 -26.60
CA ALA A 17 0.79 51.89 -28.08
C ALA A 17 -0.07 50.66 -28.35
N GLY A 18 -1.19 50.69 -28.90
CA GLY A 18 -1.93 51.15 -30.03
C GLY A 18 -1.79 50.20 -31.24
N GLY A 19 -2.89 49.51 -31.68
CA GLY A 19 -2.93 48.91 -33.02
C GLY A 19 -3.86 47.69 -33.14
N SER A 20 -5.12 47.99 -33.38
CA SER A 20 -6.16 47.39 -34.25
C SER A 20 -5.77 46.20 -35.10
N HIS A 21 -6.59 45.19 -35.19
CA HIS A 21 -7.42 44.72 -36.32
C HIS A 21 -8.07 43.36 -36.00
N GLY A 22 -9.37 43.35 -36.10
CA GLY A 22 -10.23 42.20 -35.96
C GLY A 22 -10.21 41.27 -37.15
N ARG A 23 -10.70 40.09 -36.89
CA ARG A 23 -11.48 39.27 -37.86
C ARG A 23 -12.30 38.24 -37.10
N MET A 24 -13.60 38.44 -37.15
CA MET A 24 -14.61 37.42 -36.93
C MET A 24 -14.50 36.39 -38.04
N CYS A 25 -14.57 35.14 -37.74
CA CYS A 25 -14.96 34.08 -38.66
C CYS A 25 -16.13 33.32 -38.04
N ALA A 26 -17.29 33.62 -38.59
CA ALA A 26 -18.50 32.81 -38.47
C ALA A 26 -18.36 31.64 -39.47
N CYS A 27 -18.62 30.42 -39.04
CA CYS A 27 -18.92 29.30 -39.94
C CYS A 27 -20.33 28.81 -39.61
N ALA A 28 -21.17 28.95 -40.60
CA ALA A 28 -22.58 28.58 -40.63
C ALA A 28 -22.72 27.08 -40.89
N CYS A 29 -23.73 26.51 -40.28
CA CYS A 29 -24.32 25.22 -40.60
C CYS A 29 -25.26 25.35 -41.82
N PRO A 30 -25.39 24.34 -42.67
CA PRO A 30 -26.59 24.18 -43.46
C PRO A 30 -27.40 22.95 -43.05
N ALA A 31 -28.63 23.22 -42.66
CA ALA A 31 -29.70 22.27 -42.56
C ALA A 31 -30.17 21.85 -43.96
N ARG A 32 -30.48 20.57 -44.13
CA ARG A 32 -31.44 20.11 -45.17
C ARG A 32 -32.41 19.10 -44.59
N VAL A 33 -33.63 19.58 -44.58
CA VAL A 33 -34.89 18.85 -44.38
C VAL A 33 -35.24 18.01 -45.59
N ARG A 34 -35.73 16.78 -45.41
CA ARG A 34 -36.80 16.21 -46.22
C ARG A 34 -37.65 15.22 -45.43
N SER A 35 -38.89 15.50 -45.45
CA SER A 35 -40.12 14.92 -44.98
C SER A 35 -40.51 13.59 -45.60
N LYS A 36 -41.28 12.77 -44.85
CA LYS A 36 -42.64 12.27 -45.16
C LYS A 36 -43.07 11.34 -44.02
N THR A 37 -44.03 11.75 -43.25
CA THR A 37 -45.44 11.35 -43.10
C THR A 37 -45.67 9.86 -42.98
N ASP A 38 -46.20 9.41 -41.80
CA ASP A 38 -47.60 9.09 -41.63
C ASP A 38 -47.97 8.76 -40.14
N ALA A 39 -49.02 9.45 -39.76
CA ALA A 39 -50.17 9.18 -38.87
C ALA A 39 -50.05 8.47 -37.51
N CYS A 40 -50.44 9.21 -36.52
CA CYS A 40 -51.09 9.07 -35.24
C CYS A 40 -52.23 8.02 -35.14
N PRO A 41 -52.82 7.63 -33.97
CA PRO A 41 -53.12 8.47 -32.80
C PRO A 41 -53.07 7.84 -31.40
N GLN A 42 -52.87 8.78 -30.41
CA GLN A 42 -53.49 8.90 -29.09
C GLN A 42 -53.81 7.66 -28.22
N ARG A 43 -53.30 7.68 -26.98
CA ARG A 43 -54.10 7.90 -25.73
C ARG A 43 -53.20 8.18 -24.53
N ALA A 44 -53.60 9.23 -23.87
CA ALA A 44 -53.11 9.67 -22.58
C ALA A 44 -53.67 8.79 -21.46
N ALA A 45 -52.87 8.55 -20.39
CA ALA A 45 -53.41 8.26 -19.07
C ALA A 45 -52.41 8.73 -17.99
N ALA A 46 -52.92 9.41 -17.01
CA ALA A 46 -52.27 10.10 -15.94
C ALA A 46 -51.55 9.19 -14.95
N ALA A 47 -50.44 9.66 -14.41
CA ALA A 47 -49.77 9.05 -13.26
C ALA A 47 -50.41 9.54 -11.95
N LEU A 48 -50.85 8.63 -11.10
CA LEU A 48 -51.08 8.81 -9.69
C LEU A 48 -49.97 8.15 -8.89
N VAL A 49 -49.35 8.94 -8.03
CA VAL A 49 -48.36 8.50 -7.06
C VAL A 49 -49.08 7.76 -5.94
N CYS A 50 -48.67 6.54 -5.65
CA CYS A 50 -48.93 5.90 -4.35
C CYS A 50 -47.73 4.99 -4.01
N GLY A 51 -47.05 5.32 -2.91
CA GLY A 51 -46.00 4.49 -2.34
C GLY A 51 -46.60 3.27 -1.62
N CYS A 52 -45.97 2.12 -1.83
CA CYS A 52 -45.97 1.02 -0.88
C CYS A 52 -44.91 -0.01 -1.27
N ILE A 53 -44.20 -0.45 -0.29
CA ILE A 53 -43.21 -1.54 -0.26
C ILE A 53 -43.91 -2.83 -0.67
N GLY A 54 -43.38 -3.58 -1.64
CA GLY A 54 -43.92 -4.88 -1.95
C GLY A 54 -43.24 -5.56 -3.15
N VAL A 55 -42.75 -6.72 -2.90
CA VAL A 55 -42.15 -7.73 -3.77
C VAL A 55 -42.87 -7.83 -5.14
N CYS A 56 -42.16 -7.61 -6.22
CA CYS A 56 -42.68 -7.80 -7.57
C CYS A 56 -42.42 -9.24 -8.04
N SER A 57 -43.43 -10.05 -7.96
CA SER A 57 -43.51 -11.33 -8.68
C SER A 57 -43.95 -11.06 -10.14
N VAL A 58 -43.10 -11.42 -11.07
CA VAL A 58 -43.38 -11.33 -12.51
C VAL A 58 -44.32 -12.48 -12.91
N TRP A 59 -45.52 -12.12 -13.33
CA TRP A 59 -46.44 -13.07 -14.01
C TRP A 59 -46.09 -13.16 -15.49
N PHE A 60 -45.77 -14.37 -15.90
CA PHE A 60 -45.65 -14.71 -17.35
C PHE A 60 -47.03 -15.00 -17.90
N CYS A 61 -47.42 -14.27 -18.94
CA CYS A 61 -48.54 -14.60 -19.81
C CYS A 61 -48.05 -15.65 -20.80
N THR A 62 -48.58 -16.86 -20.72
CA THR A 62 -48.31 -17.93 -21.71
C THR A 62 -49.24 -17.78 -22.86
N ASP A 63 -48.71 -17.42 -24.05
CA ASP A 63 -49.38 -17.62 -25.32
C ASP A 63 -48.84 -18.91 -25.94
N SER A 64 -49.77 -19.85 -26.12
CA SER A 64 -49.48 -21.18 -26.66
C SER A 64 -49.42 -21.14 -28.19
N ARG A 65 -48.21 -21.12 -28.75
CA ARG A 65 -47.96 -21.68 -30.07
C ARG A 65 -46.71 -22.55 -30.08
N LYS A 66 -46.95 -23.81 -30.36
CA LYS A 66 -45.93 -24.81 -30.61
C LYS A 66 -45.05 -24.36 -31.78
N ASP A 67 -43.75 -24.36 -31.60
CA ASP A 67 -42.80 -24.99 -32.51
C ASP A 67 -41.37 -24.98 -31.98
N SER A 68 -40.75 -26.13 -32.12
CA SER A 68 -39.34 -26.46 -32.16
C SER A 68 -38.43 -26.18 -30.92
N ASN A 69 -37.97 -27.29 -30.40
CA ASN A 69 -36.78 -27.44 -29.54
C ASN A 69 -35.65 -26.44 -29.88
N SER A 70 -35.48 -25.45 -29.04
CA SER A 70 -34.20 -24.85 -28.77
C SER A 70 -34.01 -24.86 -27.27
N THR A 71 -33.23 -25.80 -26.79
CA THR A 71 -32.66 -25.80 -25.43
C THR A 71 -31.79 -24.58 -25.33
N ILE A 72 -32.31 -23.50 -24.72
CA ILE A 72 -31.48 -22.37 -24.26
C ILE A 72 -30.67 -22.91 -23.09
N THR A 73 -29.52 -23.48 -23.41
CA THR A 73 -28.45 -23.65 -22.45
C THR A 73 -27.90 -22.25 -22.21
N GLU A 74 -28.37 -21.54 -21.18
CA GLU A 74 -27.63 -20.45 -20.60
C GLU A 74 -26.29 -21.04 -20.11
N SER A 75 -25.27 -20.92 -20.97
CA SER A 75 -23.89 -21.13 -20.56
C SER A 75 -23.60 -20.03 -19.53
N ILE A 76 -23.61 -20.38 -18.25
CA ILE A 76 -22.99 -19.57 -17.21
C ILE A 76 -21.50 -19.57 -17.55
N THR A 77 -21.09 -18.61 -18.37
CA THR A 77 -19.67 -18.33 -18.62
C THR A 77 -19.14 -17.79 -17.30
N MET A 78 -18.35 -18.59 -16.58
CA MET A 78 -17.60 -18.10 -15.45
C MET A 78 -16.70 -16.98 -15.96
N THR A 79 -16.96 -15.75 -15.48
CA THR A 79 -16.10 -14.60 -15.80
C THR A 79 -14.70 -14.85 -15.27
N THR A 80 -13.69 -14.57 -16.09
CA THR A 80 -12.29 -14.68 -15.66
C THR A 80 -12.00 -13.69 -14.51
N LEU A 81 -10.97 -13.95 -13.71
CA LEU A 81 -10.53 -13.01 -12.66
C LEU A 81 -10.26 -11.62 -13.25
N GLU A 82 -9.74 -11.55 -14.46
CA GLU A 82 -9.47 -10.29 -15.17
C GLU A 82 -10.76 -9.51 -15.44
N GLN A 83 -11.81 -10.18 -15.93
CA GLN A 83 -13.12 -9.56 -16.15
C GLN A 83 -13.75 -9.09 -14.85
N GLN A 84 -13.70 -9.91 -13.79
CA GLN A 84 -14.20 -9.56 -12.46
C GLN A 84 -13.46 -8.36 -11.90
N ALA A 85 -12.13 -8.28 -12.07
CA ALA A 85 -11.33 -7.15 -11.62
C ALA A 85 -11.71 -5.85 -12.35
N LEU A 86 -11.88 -5.87 -13.65
CA LEU A 86 -12.31 -4.69 -14.43
C LEU A 86 -13.72 -4.23 -14.02
N GLU A 87 -14.67 -5.15 -13.85
CA GLU A 87 -16.03 -4.86 -13.39
C GLU A 87 -16.01 -4.27 -11.97
N TYR A 88 -15.21 -4.83 -11.05
CA TYR A 88 -15.08 -4.31 -9.69
C TYR A 88 -14.63 -2.84 -9.67
N HIS A 89 -13.71 -2.44 -10.53
CA HIS A 89 -13.21 -1.06 -10.57
C HIS A 89 -14.14 -0.09 -11.31
N ALA A 90 -14.97 -0.58 -12.23
CA ALA A 90 -15.85 0.25 -13.08
C ALA A 90 -17.29 0.34 -12.55
N ALA A 91 -17.76 -0.62 -11.77
CA ALA A 91 -19.15 -0.69 -11.31
C ALA A 91 -19.47 0.36 -10.24
N GLY A 92 -20.69 0.90 -10.29
CA GLY A 92 -21.15 1.88 -9.29
C GLY A 92 -20.36 3.19 -9.32
N GLN A 93 -19.90 3.65 -8.16
CA GLN A 93 -18.96 4.76 -8.07
C GLN A 93 -17.59 4.27 -8.52
N ARG A 94 -17.03 4.92 -9.54
CA ARG A 94 -15.72 4.54 -10.10
C ARG A 94 -14.60 4.79 -9.11
N GLY A 95 -13.57 3.93 -9.13
CA GLY A 95 -12.49 3.96 -8.16
C GLY A 95 -12.86 3.33 -6.82
N LYS A 96 -11.93 3.32 -5.88
CA LYS A 96 -12.07 2.62 -4.58
C LYS A 96 -12.14 3.57 -3.39
N ILE A 97 -11.85 4.86 -3.59
CA ILE A 97 -11.84 5.88 -2.54
C ILE A 97 -12.75 7.04 -2.89
N ALA A 98 -13.24 7.72 -1.85
CA ALA A 98 -14.02 8.95 -1.95
C ALA A 98 -13.70 9.86 -0.77
N ILE A 99 -13.89 11.17 -0.95
CA ILE A 99 -13.75 12.16 0.12
C ILE A 99 -15.10 12.33 0.80
N GLN A 100 -15.13 12.27 2.12
CA GLN A 100 -16.32 12.44 2.94
C GLN A 100 -16.19 13.66 3.86
N VAL A 101 -17.26 14.46 3.94
CA VAL A 101 -17.37 15.55 4.92
C VAL A 101 -17.64 14.96 6.31
N THR A 102 -16.85 15.36 7.31
CA THR A 102 -16.91 14.83 8.68
C THR A 102 -17.66 15.73 9.69
N LYS A 103 -17.97 16.96 9.30
CA LYS A 103 -18.70 17.93 10.12
C LYS A 103 -20.03 18.28 9.49
N PRO A 104 -21.10 18.47 10.25
CA PRO A 104 -22.38 18.92 9.72
C PRO A 104 -22.25 20.35 9.16
N VAL A 105 -22.86 20.60 8.01
CA VAL A 105 -23.03 21.93 7.41
C VAL A 105 -24.48 22.03 6.96
N THR A 106 -25.40 22.19 7.92
CA THR A 106 -26.85 22.17 7.72
C THR A 106 -27.51 23.48 8.01
N SER A 107 -26.78 24.45 8.60
CA SER A 107 -27.27 25.75 8.99
C SER A 107 -26.28 26.87 8.62
N GLN A 108 -26.77 28.12 8.60
CA GLN A 108 -25.91 29.30 8.41
C GLN A 108 -24.87 29.42 9.55
N ALA A 109 -25.20 28.96 10.76
CA ALA A 109 -24.26 28.91 11.87
C ALA A 109 -23.14 27.93 11.62
N ASP A 110 -23.46 26.72 11.15
CA ASP A 110 -22.44 25.70 10.79
C ASP A 110 -21.52 26.22 9.69
N LEU A 111 -22.09 26.86 8.66
CA LEU A 111 -21.30 27.44 7.57
C LEU A 111 -20.36 28.54 8.06
N SER A 112 -20.81 29.38 9.01
CA SER A 112 -19.97 30.41 9.63
C SER A 112 -18.82 29.84 10.44
N LEU A 113 -18.97 28.68 11.04
CA LEU A 113 -17.90 27.95 11.75
C LEU A 113 -16.98 27.21 10.79
N ALA A 114 -17.56 26.53 9.79
CA ALA A 114 -16.82 25.69 8.85
C ALA A 114 -15.97 26.51 7.86
N TYR A 115 -16.40 27.72 7.53
CA TYR A 115 -15.74 28.57 6.54
C TYR A 115 -15.57 30.01 7.07
N SER A 116 -16.20 30.99 6.50
CA SER A 116 -15.99 32.39 6.87
C SER A 116 -17.11 32.90 7.79
N PRO A 117 -16.79 33.57 8.92
CA PRO A 117 -15.46 34.02 9.40
C PRO A 117 -14.73 33.02 10.36
N GLY A 118 -15.39 31.97 10.86
CA GLY A 118 -14.94 31.13 11.96
C GLY A 118 -13.62 30.43 11.67
N VAL A 119 -13.37 29.99 10.44
CA VAL A 119 -12.14 29.29 10.03
C VAL A 119 -10.85 30.09 10.28
N ALA A 120 -10.93 31.40 10.41
CA ALA A 120 -9.77 32.25 10.72
C ALA A 120 -9.17 31.94 12.11
N VAL A 121 -10.00 31.49 13.05
CA VAL A 121 -9.54 31.19 14.43
C VAL A 121 -8.55 30.04 14.46
N PRO A 122 -8.85 28.83 13.97
CA PRO A 122 -7.87 27.75 13.93
C PRO A 122 -6.65 28.09 13.05
N CYS A 123 -6.78 28.86 11.98
CA CYS A 123 -5.62 29.32 11.20
C CYS A 123 -4.64 30.14 12.05
N VAL A 124 -5.14 31.07 12.87
CA VAL A 124 -4.30 31.88 13.78
C VAL A 124 -3.65 31.00 14.84
N GLU A 125 -4.38 30.03 15.39
CA GLU A 125 -3.81 29.14 16.41
C GLU A 125 -2.72 28.23 15.82
N ILE A 126 -2.91 27.68 14.63
CA ILE A 126 -1.89 26.89 13.93
C ILE A 126 -0.66 27.74 13.57
N ASN A 127 -0.85 29.01 13.18
CA ASN A 127 0.26 29.91 12.89
C ASN A 127 1.11 30.22 14.14
N LYS A 128 0.49 30.27 15.33
CA LYS A 128 1.21 30.42 16.60
C LYS A 128 1.90 29.14 17.04
N ASP A 129 1.26 28.01 16.85
CA ASP A 129 1.73 26.68 17.25
C ASP A 129 1.38 25.66 16.14
N PRO A 130 2.36 25.31 15.27
CA PRO A 130 2.15 24.34 14.18
C PRO A 130 1.67 22.95 14.65
N ALA A 131 1.91 22.55 15.91
CA ALA A 131 1.43 21.26 16.41
C ALA A 131 -0.10 21.19 16.47
N LYS A 132 -0.79 22.32 16.58
CA LYS A 132 -2.26 22.41 16.55
C LYS A 132 -2.89 22.03 15.21
N ALA A 133 -2.08 21.93 14.13
CA ALA A 133 -2.56 21.39 12.86
C ALA A 133 -3.05 19.93 13.01
N TYR A 134 -2.45 19.15 13.90
CA TYR A 134 -2.88 17.78 14.19
C TYR A 134 -4.21 17.71 14.99
N GLU A 135 -4.58 18.79 15.66
CA GLU A 135 -5.82 18.89 16.42
C GLU A 135 -6.98 19.45 15.57
N TYR A 136 -6.71 20.49 14.78
CA TYR A 136 -7.75 21.26 14.10
C TYR A 136 -7.96 20.88 12.63
N THR A 137 -7.13 19.98 12.07
CA THR A 137 -7.24 19.54 10.66
C THR A 137 -7.19 18.03 10.53
N ALA A 138 -7.43 17.51 9.33
CA ALA A 138 -7.29 16.10 9.01
C ALA A 138 -5.85 15.59 9.06
N LYS A 139 -4.84 16.47 9.17
CA LYS A 139 -3.40 16.10 9.14
C LYS A 139 -3.05 14.99 10.11
N GLY A 140 -3.65 14.97 11.30
CA GLY A 140 -3.39 13.96 12.34
C GLY A 140 -3.80 12.53 11.97
N ASN A 141 -4.65 12.38 10.96
CA ASN A 141 -5.12 11.06 10.51
C ASN A 141 -4.98 10.85 8.99
N LEU A 142 -4.14 11.63 8.30
CA LEU A 142 -4.03 11.62 6.85
C LEU A 142 -2.62 11.21 6.41
N VAL A 143 -2.52 10.17 5.57
CA VAL A 143 -1.28 9.68 4.97
C VAL A 143 -1.28 9.96 3.47
N GLY A 144 -0.16 10.44 2.93
CA GLY A 144 0.08 10.46 1.49
C GLY A 144 0.66 9.13 1.02
N VAL A 145 -0.04 8.42 0.15
CA VAL A 145 0.49 7.26 -0.57
C VAL A 145 1.06 7.76 -1.88
N ILE A 146 2.38 7.78 -2.00
CA ILE A 146 3.06 8.49 -3.08
C ILE A 146 3.87 7.53 -3.94
N THR A 147 3.65 7.60 -5.25
CA THR A 147 4.33 6.79 -6.27
C THR A 147 4.76 7.62 -7.47
N ASN A 148 5.75 7.13 -8.21
CA ASN A 148 5.99 7.55 -9.59
C ASN A 148 5.76 6.42 -10.60
N GLY A 149 5.26 5.27 -10.15
CA GLY A 149 4.86 4.15 -10.99
C GLY A 149 6.00 3.43 -11.70
N THR A 150 7.23 3.50 -11.16
CA THR A 150 8.43 2.94 -11.81
C THR A 150 8.73 1.49 -11.42
N ALA A 151 7.99 0.91 -10.44
CA ALA A 151 8.15 -0.49 -10.00
C ALA A 151 6.82 -1.13 -9.58
N VAL A 152 5.77 -0.95 -10.37
CA VAL A 152 4.41 -1.35 -10.01
C VAL A 152 4.25 -2.86 -10.05
N LEU A 153 4.06 -3.48 -8.87
CA LEU A 153 3.87 -4.93 -8.71
C LEU A 153 4.89 -5.74 -9.54
N GLY A 154 4.46 -6.78 -10.24
CA GLY A 154 5.26 -7.53 -11.22
C GLY A 154 5.29 -6.92 -12.63
N LEU A 155 4.66 -5.75 -12.84
CA LEU A 155 4.53 -5.10 -14.14
C LEU A 155 5.72 -4.18 -14.47
N GLY A 156 6.47 -3.73 -13.46
CA GLY A 156 7.63 -2.87 -13.63
C GLY A 156 7.27 -1.39 -13.85
N ASP A 157 8.01 -0.71 -14.73
CA ASP A 157 7.84 0.71 -15.01
C ASP A 157 6.69 0.93 -16.01
N ILE A 158 5.49 1.12 -15.47
CA ILE A 158 4.26 1.38 -16.27
C ILE A 158 3.78 2.83 -16.15
N GLY A 159 4.50 3.67 -15.39
CA GLY A 159 4.22 5.08 -15.18
C GLY A 159 3.19 5.37 -14.09
N ALA A 160 3.23 6.59 -13.60
CA ALA A 160 2.45 7.05 -12.46
C ALA A 160 0.94 6.83 -12.63
N LEU A 161 0.36 7.25 -13.77
CA LEU A 161 -1.09 7.13 -14.02
C LEU A 161 -1.58 5.67 -14.00
N ALA A 162 -0.82 4.75 -14.58
CA ALA A 162 -1.20 3.35 -14.61
C ALA A 162 -1.07 2.65 -13.25
N GLY A 163 -0.25 3.20 -12.34
CA GLY A 163 -0.12 2.77 -10.94
C GLY A 163 -1.32 3.12 -10.05
N LYS A 164 -2.15 4.10 -10.44
CA LYS A 164 -3.26 4.61 -9.61
C LYS A 164 -4.18 3.54 -9.03
N PRO A 165 -4.62 2.51 -9.74
CA PRO A 165 -5.47 1.47 -9.14
C PRO A 165 -4.81 0.75 -7.95
N VAL A 166 -3.48 0.59 -7.97
CA VAL A 166 -2.73 -0.01 -6.85
C VAL A 166 -2.72 0.96 -5.66
N MET A 167 -2.46 2.25 -5.90
CA MET A 167 -2.41 3.28 -4.87
C MET A 167 -3.77 3.48 -4.18
N GLU A 168 -4.88 3.50 -4.94
CA GLU A 168 -6.22 3.46 -4.34
C GLU A 168 -6.44 2.19 -3.50
N GLY A 169 -5.91 1.05 -3.94
CA GLY A 169 -5.92 -0.19 -3.16
C GLY A 169 -5.18 -0.03 -1.84
N LYS A 170 -4.01 0.60 -1.85
CA LYS A 170 -3.24 0.91 -0.64
C LYS A 170 -4.04 1.81 0.31
N ALA A 171 -4.70 2.86 -0.21
CA ALA A 171 -5.57 3.75 0.57
C ALA A 171 -6.74 2.99 1.22
N VAL A 172 -7.36 2.04 0.52
CA VAL A 172 -8.40 1.15 1.08
C VAL A 172 -7.87 0.36 2.27
N LEU A 173 -6.66 -0.21 2.17
CA LEU A 173 -6.06 -0.99 3.27
C LEU A 173 -5.77 -0.10 4.49
N PHE A 174 -5.24 1.10 4.32
CA PHE A 174 -5.09 2.09 5.40
C PHE A 174 -6.40 2.37 6.11
N LYS A 175 -7.48 2.63 5.35
CA LYS A 175 -8.79 2.94 5.91
C LYS A 175 -9.42 1.74 6.61
N LYS A 176 -9.44 0.58 5.95
CA LYS A 176 -10.12 -0.63 6.44
C LYS A 176 -9.43 -1.25 7.65
N PHE A 177 -8.11 -1.26 7.71
CA PHE A 177 -7.39 -1.95 8.77
C PHE A 177 -6.98 -1.05 9.96
N ALA A 178 -6.83 0.25 9.71
CA ALA A 178 -6.35 1.16 10.75
C ALA A 178 -7.15 2.48 10.89
N GLY A 179 -8.24 2.66 10.14
CA GLY A 179 -9.05 3.87 10.18
C GLY A 179 -8.33 5.13 9.68
N ILE A 180 -7.19 4.98 9.01
CA ILE A 180 -6.38 6.06 8.48
C ILE A 180 -6.95 6.52 7.13
N ASP A 181 -7.14 7.83 6.98
CA ASP A 181 -7.44 8.44 5.69
C ASP A 181 -6.16 8.53 4.86
N ALA A 182 -6.26 8.27 3.56
CA ALA A 182 -5.12 8.35 2.67
C ALA A 182 -5.49 9.01 1.35
N PHE A 183 -4.60 9.90 0.87
CA PHE A 183 -4.63 10.38 -0.50
C PHE A 183 -3.53 9.65 -1.28
N ASP A 184 -3.92 9.07 -2.41
CA ASP A 184 -2.99 8.57 -3.41
C ASP A 184 -2.52 9.73 -4.30
N ILE A 185 -1.19 9.83 -4.45
CA ILE A 185 -0.52 10.91 -5.19
C ILE A 185 0.42 10.29 -6.19
N GLU A 186 0.01 10.28 -7.45
CA GLU A 186 0.79 9.78 -8.56
C GLU A 186 1.58 10.94 -9.18
N ILE A 187 2.92 10.90 -9.09
CA ILE A 187 3.83 11.96 -9.54
C ILE A 187 4.52 11.53 -10.83
N ASP A 188 4.26 12.24 -11.91
CA ASP A 188 4.92 12.00 -13.21
C ASP A 188 6.30 12.67 -13.25
N GLU A 189 7.22 12.17 -12.40
CA GLU A 189 8.61 12.60 -12.33
C GLU A 189 9.52 11.42 -12.00
N THR A 190 10.56 11.21 -12.79
CA THR A 190 11.54 10.11 -12.62
C THR A 190 12.89 10.58 -12.09
N ASP A 191 13.18 11.88 -12.15
CA ASP A 191 14.37 12.46 -11.53
C ASP A 191 14.24 12.43 -10.00
N PRO A 192 15.08 11.70 -9.27
CA PRO A 192 14.96 11.54 -7.83
C PRO A 192 15.13 12.86 -7.06
N ASP A 193 15.89 13.83 -7.58
CA ASP A 193 16.08 15.12 -6.93
C ASP A 193 14.81 15.94 -6.97
N LYS A 194 14.16 16.01 -8.12
CA LYS A 194 12.87 16.70 -8.27
C LYS A 194 11.76 15.98 -7.55
N LEU A 195 11.73 14.65 -7.59
CA LEU A 195 10.75 13.84 -6.86
C LEU A 195 10.81 14.13 -5.35
N VAL A 196 12.00 14.17 -4.76
CA VAL A 196 12.21 14.57 -3.37
C VAL A 196 11.68 15.98 -3.09
N ASP A 197 11.95 16.94 -3.97
CA ASP A 197 11.47 18.32 -3.78
C ASP A 197 9.95 18.43 -3.85
N ILE A 198 9.32 17.73 -4.79
CA ILE A 198 7.86 17.69 -4.92
C ILE A 198 7.23 17.07 -3.66
N ILE A 199 7.69 15.90 -3.26
CA ILE A 199 7.16 15.18 -2.09
C ILE A 199 7.36 16.01 -0.82
N ALA A 200 8.54 16.62 -0.65
CA ALA A 200 8.82 17.45 0.50
C ALA A 200 7.90 18.69 0.56
N ALA A 201 7.53 19.26 -0.59
CA ALA A 201 6.60 20.40 -0.63
C ALA A 201 5.16 20.02 -0.22
N LEU A 202 4.77 18.73 -0.34
CA LEU A 202 3.44 18.23 0.04
C LEU A 202 3.30 17.94 1.55
N HIS A 203 4.40 17.87 2.31
CA HIS A 203 4.38 17.42 3.71
C HIS A 203 3.45 18.22 4.65
N PRO A 204 3.12 19.52 4.43
CA PRO A 204 2.20 20.22 5.32
C PRO A 204 0.82 19.56 5.38
N THR A 205 0.39 18.89 4.31
CA THR A 205 -0.92 18.23 4.22
C THR A 205 -1.00 16.97 5.06
N PHE A 206 0.11 16.21 5.17
CA PHE A 206 0.12 14.84 5.68
C PHE A 206 0.70 14.71 7.08
N GLY A 207 0.17 13.76 7.86
CA GLY A 207 0.76 13.30 9.12
C GLY A 207 1.87 12.27 8.91
N GLY A 208 1.91 11.61 7.75
CA GLY A 208 2.93 10.66 7.33
C GLY A 208 2.91 10.43 5.82
N ILE A 209 3.99 9.89 5.28
CA ILE A 209 4.17 9.59 3.86
C ILE A 209 4.55 8.12 3.69
N ASN A 210 3.75 7.40 2.92
CA ASN A 210 4.06 6.07 2.41
C ASN A 210 4.56 6.18 0.97
N LEU A 211 5.81 5.80 0.74
CA LEU A 211 6.38 5.67 -0.60
C LEU A 211 6.07 4.27 -1.12
N GLU A 212 5.61 4.19 -2.37
CA GLU A 212 5.14 2.96 -3.00
C GLU A 212 5.62 2.85 -4.44
N ASP A 213 6.02 1.66 -4.88
CA ASP A 213 6.32 1.34 -6.28
C ASP A 213 7.34 2.29 -6.94
N ILE A 214 8.34 2.75 -6.17
CA ILE A 214 9.50 3.51 -6.66
C ILE A 214 10.67 2.54 -6.85
N LYS A 215 11.23 2.47 -8.05
CA LYS A 215 12.28 1.51 -8.40
C LYS A 215 13.59 1.74 -7.66
N ALA A 216 14.34 0.66 -7.47
CA ALA A 216 15.73 0.72 -7.02
C ALA A 216 16.66 1.01 -8.23
N PRO A 217 17.77 1.77 -8.03
CA PRO A 217 18.30 2.23 -6.73
C PRO A 217 17.73 3.56 -6.23
N GLU A 218 16.92 4.27 -7.03
CA GLU A 218 16.43 5.62 -6.76
C GLU A 218 15.63 5.67 -5.44
N CYS A 219 14.83 4.65 -5.14
CA CYS A 219 14.01 4.59 -3.93
C CYS A 219 14.82 4.73 -2.62
N PHE A 220 16.05 4.23 -2.58
CA PHE A 220 16.91 4.35 -1.39
C PHE A 220 17.31 5.81 -1.12
N ALA A 221 17.68 6.53 -2.17
CA ALA A 221 18.06 7.92 -2.07
C ALA A 221 16.85 8.82 -1.75
N VAL A 222 15.71 8.54 -2.40
CA VAL A 222 14.45 9.29 -2.20
C VAL A 222 13.99 9.15 -0.75
N GLU A 223 13.88 7.93 -0.21
CA GLU A 223 13.45 7.72 1.17
C GLU A 223 14.41 8.37 2.17
N ARG A 224 15.73 8.12 2.04
CA ARG A 224 16.73 8.67 2.96
C ARG A 224 16.66 10.19 3.03
N ARG A 225 16.65 10.87 1.88
CA ARG A 225 16.64 12.34 1.81
C ARG A 225 15.34 12.94 2.33
N LEU A 226 14.20 12.28 2.12
CA LEU A 226 12.93 12.72 2.69
C LEU A 226 12.90 12.54 4.21
N ARG A 227 13.41 11.44 4.73
CA ARG A 227 13.53 11.22 6.18
C ARG A 227 14.45 12.23 6.86
N ASP A 228 15.54 12.62 6.21
CA ASP A 228 16.47 13.64 6.72
C ASP A 228 15.87 15.05 6.68
N ARG A 229 14.99 15.32 5.71
CA ARG A 229 14.41 16.64 5.47
C ARG A 229 13.10 16.90 6.22
N LEU A 230 12.31 15.85 6.47
CA LEU A 230 10.96 15.96 7.03
C LEU A 230 10.90 15.55 8.49
N SER A 231 9.99 16.19 9.24
CA SER A 231 9.73 15.89 10.64
C SER A 231 8.44 15.08 10.84
N ILE A 232 7.99 14.39 9.81
CA ILE A 232 6.87 13.43 9.81
C ILE A 232 7.38 12.06 9.36
N PRO A 233 6.72 10.96 9.72
CA PRO A 233 7.08 9.62 9.25
C PRO A 233 7.13 9.53 7.72
N VAL A 234 8.25 9.04 7.19
CA VAL A 234 8.42 8.62 5.79
C VAL A 234 8.82 7.15 5.80
N PHE A 235 8.14 6.34 5.01
CA PHE A 235 8.29 4.89 5.00
C PHE A 235 8.09 4.34 3.61
N HIS A 236 9.06 3.60 3.09
CA HIS A 236 8.94 2.91 1.80
C HIS A 236 8.46 1.49 2.04
N ASP A 237 7.20 1.22 1.70
CA ASP A 237 6.54 -0.02 2.09
C ASP A 237 7.11 -1.25 1.40
N ASP A 238 7.46 -1.17 0.11
CA ASP A 238 8.07 -2.30 -0.62
C ASP A 238 9.39 -2.76 -0.01
N GLN A 239 10.15 -1.85 0.61
CA GLN A 239 11.36 -2.19 1.33
C GLN A 239 11.02 -2.75 2.71
N HIS A 240 10.43 -1.91 3.55
CA HIS A 240 10.36 -2.15 4.99
C HIS A 240 9.13 -2.95 5.40
N GLY A 241 8.00 -2.82 4.68
CA GLY A 241 6.79 -3.59 4.95
C GLY A 241 7.03 -5.08 4.70
N THR A 242 7.60 -5.40 3.55
CA THR A 242 8.00 -6.78 3.21
C THR A 242 9.02 -7.31 4.22
N ALA A 243 10.04 -6.53 4.59
CA ALA A 243 11.07 -6.92 5.55
C ALA A 243 10.50 -7.25 6.94
N ILE A 244 9.52 -6.48 7.42
CA ILE A 244 8.86 -6.71 8.71
C ILE A 244 8.12 -8.04 8.71
N VAL A 245 7.31 -8.31 7.68
CA VAL A 245 6.49 -9.54 7.63
C VAL A 245 7.36 -10.77 7.39
N VAL A 246 8.40 -10.66 6.55
CA VAL A 246 9.44 -11.69 6.39
C VAL A 246 10.10 -11.98 7.73
N GLY A 247 10.51 -10.95 8.48
CA GLY A 247 11.12 -11.10 9.79
C GLY A 247 10.23 -11.86 10.78
N ALA A 248 8.92 -11.55 10.81
CA ALA A 248 7.95 -12.22 11.68
C ALA A 248 7.80 -13.71 11.32
N GLY A 249 7.58 -14.00 10.04
CA GLY A 249 7.49 -15.40 9.55
C GLY A 249 8.79 -16.17 9.78
N PHE A 250 9.92 -15.53 9.56
CA PHE A 250 11.24 -16.11 9.77
C PHE A 250 11.48 -16.51 11.24
N LEU A 251 11.21 -15.63 12.20
CA LEU A 251 11.33 -15.95 13.64
C LEU A 251 10.48 -17.17 14.02
N ASN A 252 9.26 -17.24 13.49
CA ASN A 252 8.36 -18.35 13.76
C ASN A 252 8.79 -19.66 13.08
N ALA A 253 9.30 -19.57 11.84
CA ALA A 253 9.86 -20.73 11.15
C ALA A 253 11.11 -21.27 11.85
N LEU A 254 11.98 -20.41 12.38
CA LEU A 254 13.14 -20.83 13.19
C LEU A 254 12.70 -21.54 14.48
N GLN A 255 11.70 -21.00 15.16
CA GLN A 255 11.16 -21.63 16.38
C GLN A 255 10.60 -23.04 16.09
N LEU A 256 9.83 -23.20 15.00
CA LEU A 256 9.25 -24.49 14.62
C LEU A 256 10.31 -25.53 14.21
N THR A 257 11.43 -25.08 13.65
CA THR A 257 12.53 -25.95 13.22
C THR A 257 13.64 -26.10 14.26
N GLY A 258 13.55 -25.39 15.40
CA GLY A 258 14.54 -25.44 16.48
C GLY A 258 15.92 -24.88 16.10
N ARG A 259 15.99 -23.99 15.09
CA ARG A 259 17.25 -23.42 14.61
C ARG A 259 17.68 -22.20 15.39
N ASP A 260 18.99 -22.11 15.65
CA ASP A 260 19.63 -20.91 16.20
C ASP A 260 19.78 -19.86 15.08
N ILE A 261 19.22 -18.67 15.29
CA ILE A 261 19.25 -17.57 14.33
C ILE A 261 20.68 -17.16 13.93
N SER A 262 21.66 -17.30 14.84
CA SER A 262 23.05 -16.92 14.58
C SER A 262 23.80 -17.93 13.73
N LEU A 263 23.26 -19.13 13.56
CA LEU A 263 23.89 -20.23 12.81
C LEU A 263 23.24 -20.51 11.46
N VAL A 264 22.00 -20.03 11.26
CA VAL A 264 21.28 -20.32 10.01
C VAL A 264 21.98 -19.72 8.80
N LYS A 265 21.94 -20.46 7.70
CA LYS A 265 22.44 -20.04 6.40
C LYS A 265 21.28 -19.64 5.50
N VAL A 266 21.33 -18.41 5.01
CA VAL A 266 20.30 -17.82 4.16
C VAL A 266 20.83 -17.66 2.74
N VAL A 267 20.08 -18.16 1.77
CA VAL A 267 20.34 -17.89 0.35
C VAL A 267 19.18 -17.06 -0.18
N CYS A 268 19.50 -15.86 -0.67
CA CYS A 268 18.52 -14.92 -1.22
C CYS A 268 18.63 -14.87 -2.75
N SER A 269 17.51 -15.07 -3.44
CA SER A 269 17.35 -14.82 -4.87
C SER A 269 16.65 -13.48 -5.06
N GLY A 270 17.39 -12.51 -5.58
CA GLY A 270 17.01 -11.11 -5.70
C GLY A 270 17.98 -10.19 -4.93
N ALA A 271 18.27 -9.03 -5.49
CA ALA A 271 19.10 -7.99 -4.87
C ALA A 271 18.53 -6.60 -5.17
N GLY A 272 17.21 -6.51 -5.18
CA GLY A 272 16.44 -5.28 -5.30
C GLY A 272 16.10 -4.68 -3.92
N ALA A 273 15.25 -3.65 -3.90
CA ALA A 273 14.87 -2.91 -2.70
C ALA A 273 14.33 -3.81 -1.59
N ALA A 274 13.34 -4.64 -1.89
CA ALA A 274 12.73 -5.55 -0.94
C ALA A 274 13.73 -6.58 -0.39
N ALA A 275 14.56 -7.18 -1.26
CA ALA A 275 15.53 -8.19 -0.88
C ALA A 275 16.56 -7.63 0.12
N LEU A 276 17.18 -6.50 -0.21
CA LEU A 276 18.18 -5.88 0.65
C LEU A 276 17.59 -5.46 2.01
N ALA A 277 16.40 -4.87 2.01
CA ALA A 277 15.70 -4.51 3.25
C ALA A 277 15.34 -5.73 4.12
N CYS A 278 14.90 -6.84 3.49
CA CYS A 278 14.67 -8.10 4.21
C CYS A 278 15.94 -8.63 4.86
N LEU A 279 17.04 -8.63 4.12
CA LEU A 279 18.32 -9.12 4.65
C LEU A 279 18.85 -8.25 5.79
N ASP A 280 18.72 -6.91 5.68
CA ASP A 280 19.06 -5.99 6.78
C ASP A 280 18.19 -6.27 8.03
N MET A 281 16.90 -6.55 7.85
CA MET A 281 16.03 -6.95 8.96
C MET A 281 16.45 -8.27 9.58
N LEU A 282 16.79 -9.29 8.78
CA LEU A 282 17.25 -10.59 9.31
C LEU A 282 18.56 -10.44 10.10
N VAL A 283 19.49 -9.61 9.64
CA VAL A 283 20.74 -9.30 10.38
C VAL A 283 20.43 -8.54 11.68
N ASP A 284 19.52 -7.57 11.64
CA ASP A 284 19.06 -6.86 12.83
C ASP A 284 18.40 -7.78 13.87
N LEU A 285 17.76 -8.87 13.43
CA LEU A 285 17.18 -9.90 14.28
C LEU A 285 18.20 -10.90 14.81
N GLY A 286 19.41 -10.96 14.26
CA GLY A 286 20.50 -11.81 14.75
C GLY A 286 21.16 -12.76 13.75
N VAL A 287 20.74 -12.76 12.49
CA VAL A 287 21.41 -13.53 11.43
C VAL A 287 22.80 -12.93 11.20
N ARG A 288 23.83 -13.77 11.13
CA ARG A 288 25.18 -13.31 10.80
C ARG A 288 25.32 -13.05 9.31
N ARG A 289 25.85 -11.88 8.96
CA ARG A 289 26.01 -11.47 7.56
C ARG A 289 26.86 -12.43 6.73
N GLU A 290 27.87 -13.04 7.34
CA GLU A 290 28.71 -14.07 6.70
C GLU A 290 27.96 -15.36 6.34
N ASN A 291 26.79 -15.59 6.91
CA ASN A 291 25.92 -16.73 6.59
C ASN A 291 24.89 -16.41 5.50
N VAL A 292 24.94 -15.23 4.88
CA VAL A 292 23.97 -14.78 3.87
C VAL A 292 24.64 -14.76 2.49
N TYR A 293 24.07 -15.50 1.54
CA TYR A 293 24.49 -15.49 0.13
C TYR A 293 23.36 -14.86 -0.70
N VAL A 294 23.70 -13.88 -1.52
CA VAL A 294 22.72 -13.14 -2.34
C VAL A 294 23.03 -13.36 -3.81
N CYS A 295 21.99 -13.62 -4.59
CA CYS A 295 22.07 -13.79 -6.04
C CYS A 295 21.24 -12.70 -6.73
N ASP A 296 21.82 -12.01 -7.69
CA ASP A 296 21.09 -11.16 -8.63
C ASP A 296 20.99 -11.84 -10.02
N SER A 297 20.49 -11.13 -11.03
CA SER A 297 20.37 -11.64 -12.41
C SER A 297 21.70 -12.09 -13.05
N LYS A 298 22.84 -11.70 -12.46
CA LYS A 298 24.19 -12.07 -12.91
C LYS A 298 24.82 -13.16 -12.05
N GLY A 299 24.09 -13.68 -11.05
CA GLY A 299 24.54 -14.73 -10.13
C GLY A 299 24.90 -14.20 -8.74
N VAL A 300 25.73 -14.96 -8.02
CA VAL A 300 26.13 -14.66 -6.63
C VAL A 300 26.86 -13.32 -6.55
N LEU A 301 26.52 -12.51 -5.54
CA LEU A 301 27.26 -11.29 -5.24
C LEU A 301 28.60 -11.66 -4.61
N THR A 302 29.67 -11.49 -5.35
CA THR A 302 31.03 -11.77 -4.88
C THR A 302 31.86 -10.50 -4.78
N THR A 303 32.88 -10.52 -3.93
CA THR A 303 33.80 -9.38 -3.74
C THR A 303 34.58 -8.98 -5.00
N GLU A 304 34.66 -9.88 -6.00
CA GLU A 304 35.32 -9.66 -7.28
C GLU A 304 34.44 -8.92 -8.30
N ARG A 305 33.13 -8.80 -8.05
CA ARG A 305 32.19 -8.17 -8.97
C ARG A 305 32.17 -6.66 -8.78
N ASP A 306 31.94 -5.94 -9.87
CA ASP A 306 31.57 -4.53 -9.83
C ASP A 306 30.08 -4.42 -9.43
N LEU A 307 29.83 -3.87 -8.24
CA LEU A 307 28.54 -3.82 -7.57
C LEU A 307 28.23 -2.39 -7.11
N THR A 308 26.95 -2.04 -7.09
CA THR A 308 26.49 -0.82 -6.39
C THR A 308 26.84 -0.88 -4.91
N GLU A 309 26.83 0.26 -4.22
CA GLU A 309 27.17 0.34 -2.80
C GLU A 309 26.29 -0.57 -1.95
N GLU A 310 24.98 -0.56 -2.22
CA GLU A 310 23.98 -1.35 -1.48
C GLU A 310 24.22 -2.86 -1.65
N LYS A 311 24.56 -3.31 -2.87
CA LYS A 311 24.85 -4.72 -3.14
C LYS A 311 26.20 -5.15 -2.60
N ARG A 312 27.20 -4.26 -2.61
CA ARG A 312 28.55 -4.53 -2.14
C ARG A 312 28.59 -4.93 -0.68
N ALA A 313 27.70 -4.39 0.14
CA ALA A 313 27.55 -4.75 1.55
C ALA A 313 27.21 -6.24 1.75
N TRP A 314 26.70 -6.93 0.73
CA TRP A 314 26.29 -8.34 0.74
C TRP A 314 27.20 -9.27 -0.05
N ALA A 315 28.28 -8.75 -0.60
CA ALA A 315 29.22 -9.54 -1.38
C ALA A 315 30.00 -10.51 -0.49
N GLN A 316 30.08 -11.76 -0.91
CA GLN A 316 30.83 -12.80 -0.22
C GLN A 316 32.15 -13.11 -0.95
N ASN A 317 33.18 -13.51 -0.18
CA ASN A 317 34.42 -14.04 -0.75
C ASN A 317 34.20 -15.55 -1.06
N THR A 318 33.72 -15.84 -2.25
CA THR A 318 33.41 -17.19 -2.71
C THR A 318 33.65 -17.33 -4.20
N SER A 319 34.03 -18.55 -4.63
CA SER A 319 34.14 -18.93 -6.03
C SER A 319 32.80 -19.32 -6.67
N ALA A 320 31.73 -19.51 -5.86
CA ALA A 320 30.41 -19.85 -6.33
C ALA A 320 29.84 -18.72 -7.17
N LYS A 321 29.19 -19.03 -8.31
CA LYS A 321 28.67 -18.08 -9.26
C LYS A 321 27.16 -18.14 -9.42
N THR A 322 26.54 -19.25 -9.10
CA THR A 322 25.12 -19.50 -9.35
C THR A 322 24.35 -19.82 -8.07
N LEU A 323 23.02 -19.64 -8.10
CA LEU A 323 22.11 -20.04 -7.03
C LEU A 323 22.28 -21.51 -6.67
N SER A 324 22.34 -22.41 -7.68
CA SER A 324 22.44 -23.85 -7.47
C SER A 324 23.78 -24.29 -6.82
N GLU A 325 24.82 -23.47 -6.89
CA GLU A 325 26.11 -23.75 -6.21
C GLU A 325 26.07 -23.36 -4.72
N VAL A 326 25.26 -22.37 -4.31
CA VAL A 326 25.17 -21.92 -2.92
C VAL A 326 23.99 -22.51 -2.16
N ILE A 327 22.95 -22.97 -2.85
CA ILE A 327 21.70 -23.42 -2.24
C ILE A 327 21.86 -24.67 -1.36
N GLY A 328 22.82 -25.54 -1.68
CA GLY A 328 23.05 -26.77 -0.94
C GLY A 328 23.51 -26.56 0.51
N MET A 329 23.92 -25.35 0.89
CA MET A 329 24.27 -25.03 2.28
C MET A 329 23.11 -24.33 3.02
N ALA A 330 21.99 -24.03 2.36
CA ALA A 330 20.94 -23.18 2.89
C ALA A 330 19.98 -23.91 3.84
N ASP A 331 19.74 -23.32 4.99
CA ASP A 331 18.59 -23.61 5.85
C ASP A 331 17.34 -22.86 5.36
N VAL A 332 17.56 -21.67 4.78
CA VAL A 332 16.52 -20.74 4.36
C VAL A 332 16.77 -20.27 2.94
N PHE A 333 15.78 -20.39 2.10
CA PHE A 333 15.68 -19.71 0.81
C PHE A 333 14.75 -18.52 0.93
N LEU A 334 15.21 -17.35 0.51
CA LEU A 334 14.42 -16.10 0.43
C LEU A 334 14.36 -15.65 -1.04
N GLY A 335 13.23 -15.85 -1.68
CA GLY A 335 12.98 -15.45 -3.06
C GLY A 335 12.28 -14.08 -3.12
N LEU A 336 12.91 -13.11 -3.76
CA LEU A 336 12.41 -11.77 -4.03
C LEU A 336 12.87 -11.32 -5.42
N SER A 337 12.68 -12.19 -6.41
CA SER A 337 13.24 -12.03 -7.75
C SER A 337 12.18 -12.23 -8.84
N GLY A 338 11.97 -13.47 -9.26
CA GLY A 338 11.06 -13.77 -10.36
C GLY A 338 10.68 -15.24 -10.45
N PRO A 339 9.69 -15.58 -11.26
CA PRO A 339 9.11 -16.91 -11.33
C PRO A 339 10.13 -17.96 -11.82
N GLY A 340 10.03 -19.17 -11.26
CA GLY A 340 10.74 -20.35 -11.76
C GLY A 340 12.25 -20.36 -11.54
N LEU A 341 12.80 -19.45 -10.71
CA LEU A 341 14.25 -19.37 -10.46
C LEU A 341 14.75 -20.39 -9.44
N LEU A 342 13.89 -20.90 -8.57
CA LEU A 342 14.18 -22.02 -7.70
C LEU A 342 13.68 -23.31 -8.35
N LYS A 343 14.49 -24.39 -8.33
CA LYS A 343 14.13 -25.69 -8.90
C LYS A 343 13.93 -26.72 -7.79
N GLN A 344 13.14 -27.75 -8.05
CA GLN A 344 12.97 -28.89 -7.12
C GLN A 344 14.30 -29.56 -6.76
N GLU A 345 15.22 -29.67 -7.72
CA GLU A 345 16.56 -30.22 -7.47
C GLU A 345 17.38 -29.39 -6.50
N ASP A 346 17.17 -28.05 -6.50
CA ASP A 346 17.81 -27.14 -5.57
C ASP A 346 17.24 -27.30 -4.17
N VAL A 347 15.91 -27.42 -4.04
CA VAL A 347 15.26 -27.71 -2.75
C VAL A 347 15.74 -29.01 -2.12
N ARG A 348 15.94 -30.07 -2.92
CA ARG A 348 16.51 -31.35 -2.43
C ARG A 348 17.91 -31.24 -1.84
N LYS A 349 18.68 -30.22 -2.22
CA LYS A 349 20.03 -29.96 -1.71
C LYS A 349 20.05 -29.18 -0.42
N MET A 350 18.97 -28.50 -0.07
CA MET A 350 18.86 -27.69 1.14
C MET A 350 18.96 -28.58 2.41
N ALA A 351 19.16 -27.95 3.56
CA ALA A 351 19.12 -28.62 4.84
C ALA A 351 17.75 -29.28 5.10
N ALA A 352 17.72 -30.31 5.97
CA ALA A 352 16.44 -30.91 6.40
C ALA A 352 15.49 -29.90 6.97
N GLN A 353 14.18 -30.06 6.77
CA GLN A 353 13.16 -29.09 7.15
C GLN A 353 13.46 -27.68 6.60
N PRO A 354 13.62 -27.51 5.28
CA PRO A 354 14.01 -26.22 4.72
C PRO A 354 12.89 -25.18 4.92
N ILE A 355 13.31 -23.93 5.10
CA ILE A 355 12.42 -22.78 5.12
C ILE A 355 12.48 -22.12 3.74
N VAL A 356 11.36 -22.09 3.02
CA VAL A 356 11.29 -21.60 1.65
C VAL A 356 10.29 -20.45 1.55
N PHE A 357 10.78 -19.23 1.49
CA PHE A 357 9.98 -18.03 1.25
C PHE A 357 10.12 -17.65 -0.22
N ALA A 358 9.14 -18.05 -1.04
CA ALA A 358 9.11 -17.79 -2.48
C ALA A 358 8.10 -16.66 -2.75
N LEU A 359 8.57 -15.40 -2.71
CA LEU A 359 7.73 -14.22 -2.57
C LEU A 359 7.51 -13.45 -3.87
N ALA A 360 8.05 -13.90 -5.01
CA ALA A 360 7.81 -13.28 -6.29
C ALA A 360 6.30 -13.29 -6.64
N ASN A 361 5.82 -12.19 -7.23
CA ASN A 361 4.44 -12.00 -7.66
C ASN A 361 4.37 -11.65 -9.16
N PRO A 362 3.34 -12.11 -9.90
CA PRO A 362 2.23 -12.96 -9.46
C PRO A 362 2.56 -14.45 -9.31
N GLU A 363 3.65 -14.92 -9.87
CA GLU A 363 4.11 -16.31 -9.77
C GLU A 363 5.38 -16.40 -8.92
N PRO A 364 5.42 -17.32 -7.91
CA PRO A 364 6.57 -17.49 -7.02
C PRO A 364 7.78 -18.10 -7.75
N GLU A 365 8.96 -18.02 -7.15
CA GLU A 365 10.18 -18.66 -7.63
C GLU A 365 10.03 -20.17 -7.78
N LEU A 366 9.24 -20.79 -6.92
CA LEU A 366 8.76 -22.18 -7.02
C LEU A 366 7.44 -22.28 -6.27
N ARG A 367 6.44 -22.93 -6.88
CA ARG A 367 5.13 -23.12 -6.26
C ARG A 367 5.21 -24.00 -5.03
N PRO A 368 4.43 -23.72 -3.96
CA PRO A 368 4.45 -24.49 -2.71
C PRO A 368 4.26 -26.00 -2.88
N GLU A 369 3.34 -26.42 -3.75
CA GLU A 369 3.09 -27.84 -4.02
C GLU A 369 4.34 -28.56 -4.57
N LEU A 370 5.13 -27.89 -5.41
CA LEU A 370 6.35 -28.44 -5.96
C LEU A 370 7.50 -28.49 -4.92
N VAL A 371 7.50 -27.55 -3.96
CA VAL A 371 8.42 -27.61 -2.81
C VAL A 371 8.07 -28.79 -1.92
N LEU A 372 6.80 -28.94 -1.55
CA LEU A 372 6.32 -29.98 -0.64
C LEU A 372 6.40 -31.38 -1.24
N GLU A 373 6.36 -31.53 -2.56
CA GLU A 373 6.59 -32.80 -3.25
C GLU A 373 8.00 -33.38 -2.98
N VAL A 374 9.00 -32.52 -2.87
CA VAL A 374 10.40 -32.92 -2.68
C VAL A 374 10.94 -32.74 -1.27
N ALA A 375 10.27 -31.89 -0.46
CA ALA A 375 10.58 -31.64 0.93
C ALA A 375 9.25 -31.48 1.74
N PRO A 376 8.59 -32.62 2.10
CA PRO A 376 7.27 -32.56 2.77
C PRO A 376 7.31 -31.93 4.16
N ASP A 377 8.48 -31.81 4.74
CA ASP A 377 8.72 -31.19 6.04
C ASP A 377 9.08 -29.71 5.95
N ALA A 378 9.16 -29.12 4.76
CA ALA A 378 9.43 -27.70 4.55
C ALA A 378 8.40 -26.80 5.19
N ILE A 379 8.83 -25.59 5.57
CA ILE A 379 7.94 -24.45 5.87
C ILE A 379 7.96 -23.54 4.65
N VAL A 380 6.81 -23.38 4.01
CA VAL A 380 6.69 -22.58 2.78
C VAL A 380 5.83 -21.36 3.00
N ALA A 381 6.26 -20.20 2.50
CA ALA A 381 5.51 -18.96 2.46
C ALA A 381 5.59 -18.35 1.06
N THR A 382 4.53 -17.62 0.67
CA THR A 382 4.45 -16.91 -0.60
C THR A 382 3.87 -15.51 -0.42
N GLY A 383 3.93 -14.65 -1.46
CA GLY A 383 3.20 -13.38 -1.50
C GLY A 383 1.70 -13.52 -1.82
N ARG A 384 1.25 -14.69 -2.25
CA ARG A 384 -0.10 -14.93 -2.77
C ARG A 384 -1.10 -15.22 -1.66
N SER A 385 -2.32 -14.70 -1.82
CA SER A 385 -3.43 -14.88 -0.87
C SER A 385 -4.12 -16.24 -0.94
N ASP A 386 -3.89 -17.01 -1.99
CA ASP A 386 -4.46 -18.33 -2.21
C ASP A 386 -3.62 -19.48 -1.62
N TYR A 387 -2.50 -19.15 -0.98
CA TYR A 387 -1.65 -20.10 -0.24
C TYR A 387 -1.59 -19.75 1.26
N PRO A 388 -1.31 -20.74 2.12
CA PRO A 388 -0.99 -20.49 3.53
C PRO A 388 0.30 -19.66 3.69
N ASN A 389 0.48 -19.05 4.85
CA ASN A 389 1.64 -18.20 5.17
C ASN A 389 1.85 -17.07 4.18
N GLN A 390 0.79 -16.31 3.88
CA GLN A 390 0.89 -15.15 3.00
C GLN A 390 1.79 -14.08 3.62
N ILE A 391 2.94 -13.82 3.01
CA ILE A 391 3.81 -12.69 3.34
C ILE A 391 3.30 -11.48 2.56
N ASN A 392 2.59 -10.59 3.25
CA ASN A 392 2.01 -9.40 2.66
C ASN A 392 2.23 -8.21 3.58
N ASN A 393 2.75 -7.11 3.05
CA ASN A 393 3.06 -5.89 3.78
C ASN A 393 1.85 -5.24 4.47
N ALA A 394 0.62 -5.54 4.02
CA ALA A 394 -0.61 -5.11 4.69
C ALA A 394 -0.78 -5.66 6.12
N LEU A 395 0.00 -6.67 6.51
CA LEU A 395 0.09 -7.12 7.90
C LEU A 395 0.80 -6.12 8.82
N CYS A 396 1.53 -5.15 8.28
CA CYS A 396 2.33 -4.23 9.10
C CYS A 396 2.02 -2.74 8.87
N PHE A 397 2.02 -2.24 7.61
CA PHE A 397 2.04 -0.79 7.37
C PHE A 397 0.83 -0.04 7.95
N PRO A 398 -0.42 -0.56 7.94
CA PRO A 398 -1.54 0.19 8.51
C PRO A 398 -1.36 0.43 10.00
N TYR A 399 -0.92 -0.57 10.73
CA TYR A 399 -0.73 -0.55 12.17
C TYR A 399 0.52 0.25 12.58
N LEU A 400 1.56 0.20 11.76
CA LEU A 400 2.78 0.97 11.92
C LEU A 400 2.51 2.48 11.79
N PHE A 401 1.75 2.87 10.76
CA PHE A 401 1.33 4.25 10.58
C PHE A 401 0.33 4.69 11.64
N ARG A 402 -0.60 3.81 12.08
CA ARG A 402 -1.51 4.13 13.18
C ARG A 402 -0.75 4.49 14.45
N ALA A 403 0.24 3.67 14.83
CA ALA A 403 1.09 3.93 15.97
C ALA A 403 1.90 5.24 15.81
N ALA A 404 2.45 5.47 14.63
CA ALA A 404 3.23 6.67 14.34
C ALA A 404 2.40 7.96 14.39
N LEU A 405 1.18 7.94 13.84
CA LEU A 405 0.27 9.08 13.87
C LEU A 405 -0.22 9.38 15.29
N ASP A 406 -0.65 8.36 16.05
CA ASP A 406 -1.20 8.53 17.39
C ASP A 406 -0.16 9.01 18.41
N SER A 407 1.09 8.54 18.29
CA SER A 407 2.23 9.00 19.09
C SER A 407 2.86 10.29 18.56
N ALA A 408 2.35 10.83 17.44
CA ALA A 408 2.93 11.97 16.73
C ALA A 408 4.44 11.78 16.46
N ALA A 409 4.84 10.57 16.07
CA ALA A 409 6.24 10.23 15.82
C ALA A 409 6.85 11.09 14.70
N THR A 410 8.13 11.43 14.86
CA THR A 410 8.87 12.20 13.83
C THR A 410 9.37 11.35 12.68
N THR A 411 9.53 10.05 12.92
CA THR A 411 10.01 9.07 11.96
C THR A 411 9.56 7.67 12.36
N ILE A 412 9.55 6.74 11.42
CA ILE A 412 9.47 5.30 11.69
C ILE A 412 10.90 4.77 11.72
N ASN A 413 11.39 4.43 12.91
CA ASN A 413 12.77 3.97 13.13
C ASN A 413 12.87 2.44 13.24
N GLN A 414 14.09 1.92 13.40
CA GLN A 414 14.35 0.48 13.47
C GLN A 414 13.71 -0.17 14.70
N ALA A 415 13.63 0.53 15.84
CA ALA A 415 12.97 0.00 17.04
C ALA A 415 11.48 -0.25 16.81
N MET A 416 10.77 0.67 16.16
CA MET A 416 9.36 0.50 15.78
C MET A 416 9.16 -0.66 14.80
N LYS A 417 10.04 -0.79 13.79
CA LYS A 417 9.99 -1.90 12.83
C LYS A 417 10.19 -3.25 13.53
N ARG A 418 11.17 -3.34 14.42
CA ARG A 418 11.45 -4.55 15.21
C ARG A 418 10.29 -4.88 16.16
N ALA A 419 9.68 -3.89 16.81
CA ALA A 419 8.49 -4.09 17.64
C ALA A 419 7.33 -4.69 16.85
N CYS A 420 7.13 -4.22 15.60
CA CYS A 420 6.13 -4.78 14.70
C CYS A 420 6.42 -6.24 14.34
N VAL A 421 7.68 -6.58 14.01
CA VAL A 421 8.13 -7.96 13.75
C VAL A 421 7.78 -8.87 14.92
N VAL A 422 8.19 -8.48 16.14
CA VAL A 422 8.00 -9.28 17.35
C VAL A 422 6.52 -9.45 17.69
N ALA A 423 5.73 -8.38 17.55
CA ALA A 423 4.28 -8.41 17.81
C ALA A 423 3.55 -9.34 16.83
N LEU A 424 3.84 -9.27 15.53
CA LEU A 424 3.28 -10.15 14.51
C LEU A 424 3.65 -11.62 14.76
N ALA A 425 4.92 -11.88 15.06
CA ALA A 425 5.39 -13.21 15.37
C ALA A 425 4.71 -13.78 16.62
N ALA A 426 4.59 -12.99 17.69
CA ALA A 426 3.92 -13.39 18.93
C ALA A 426 2.43 -13.66 18.71
N MET A 427 1.74 -12.86 17.88
CA MET A 427 0.34 -13.05 17.57
C MET A 427 0.08 -14.39 16.87
N ALA A 428 0.89 -14.76 15.87
CA ALA A 428 0.76 -16.06 15.23
C ALA A 428 1.02 -17.21 16.24
N ARG A 429 2.01 -17.06 17.12
CA ARG A 429 2.31 -18.07 18.16
C ARG A 429 1.21 -18.25 19.19
N SER A 430 0.40 -17.23 19.45
CA SER A 430 -0.71 -17.27 20.38
C SER A 430 -1.97 -17.91 19.79
N ASP A 431 -1.96 -18.27 18.51
CA ASP A 431 -3.08 -18.90 17.82
C ASP A 431 -2.97 -20.43 17.86
N ASP A 432 -4.10 -21.10 18.02
CA ASP A 432 -4.16 -22.58 18.05
C ASP A 432 -3.74 -23.22 16.71
N GLN A 433 -3.73 -22.45 15.62
CA GLN A 433 -3.28 -22.90 14.32
C GLN A 433 -1.75 -22.80 14.14
N PHE A 434 -1.00 -22.26 15.12
CA PHE A 434 0.45 -22.06 14.99
C PHE A 434 1.18 -23.34 14.58
N GLY A 435 1.83 -23.30 13.44
CA GLY A 435 2.48 -24.44 12.83
C GLY A 435 3.04 -24.12 11.44
N LYS A 436 3.47 -25.15 10.71
CA LYS A 436 4.12 -25.00 9.38
C LYS A 436 3.27 -24.23 8.35
N SER A 437 1.96 -24.27 8.48
CA SER A 437 1.00 -23.56 7.61
C SER A 437 0.43 -22.27 8.22
N TYR A 438 0.89 -21.87 9.41
CA TYR A 438 0.47 -20.63 10.06
C TYR A 438 1.61 -20.01 10.87
N ILE A 439 2.56 -19.38 10.16
CA ILE A 439 3.72 -18.70 10.77
C ILE A 439 3.55 -17.18 10.86
N VAL A 440 2.53 -16.63 10.22
CA VAL A 440 2.11 -15.22 10.30
C VAL A 440 0.58 -15.16 10.43
N PRO A 441 0.02 -14.12 11.05
CA PRO A 441 -1.43 -13.93 11.09
C PRO A 441 -2.02 -13.77 9.68
N THR A 442 -3.31 -14.01 9.51
CA THR A 442 -4.02 -13.65 8.27
C THR A 442 -4.30 -12.15 8.22
N LEU A 443 -4.46 -11.58 7.01
CA LEU A 443 -4.77 -10.15 6.83
C LEU A 443 -6.09 -9.71 7.49
N LEU A 444 -7.03 -10.64 7.66
CA LEU A 444 -8.33 -10.36 8.27
C LEU A 444 -8.38 -10.66 9.78
N ASP A 445 -7.23 -10.92 10.41
CA ASP A 445 -7.17 -11.12 11.84
C ASP A 445 -7.52 -9.84 12.60
N LYS A 446 -8.66 -9.86 13.27
CA LYS A 446 -9.21 -8.70 14.01
C LYS A 446 -8.32 -8.23 15.17
N ARG A 447 -7.39 -9.08 15.62
CA ARG A 447 -6.45 -8.76 16.70
C ARG A 447 -5.30 -7.84 16.26
N LEU A 448 -5.05 -7.72 14.94
CA LEU A 448 -3.89 -6.98 14.41
C LEU A 448 -3.84 -5.52 14.91
N LEU A 449 -4.95 -4.80 14.83
CA LEU A 449 -4.99 -3.39 15.24
C LEU A 449 -4.67 -3.22 16.73
N THR A 450 -5.27 -4.04 17.58
CA THR A 450 -5.16 -3.91 19.04
C THR A 450 -3.93 -4.62 19.63
N GLY A 451 -3.40 -5.62 18.93
CA GLY A 451 -2.24 -6.40 19.40
C GLY A 451 -0.88 -5.88 18.90
N VAL A 452 -0.86 -5.32 17.68
CA VAL A 452 0.41 -4.88 17.05
C VAL A 452 0.66 -3.39 17.33
N THR A 453 -0.35 -2.53 17.16
CA THR A 453 -0.21 -1.07 17.23
C THR A 453 0.35 -0.56 18.57
N PRO A 454 -0.11 -1.02 19.75
CA PRO A 454 0.42 -0.55 21.03
C PRO A 454 1.92 -0.82 21.21
N GLN A 455 2.39 -1.98 20.77
CA GLN A 455 3.81 -2.37 20.86
C GLN A 455 4.70 -1.44 20.04
N ILE A 456 4.23 -1.03 18.88
CA ILE A 456 4.94 -0.09 18.00
C ILE A 456 4.95 1.31 18.63
N ALA A 457 3.83 1.75 19.20
CA ALA A 457 3.73 3.05 19.86
C ALA A 457 4.64 3.15 21.11
N ALA A 458 4.72 2.08 21.91
CA ALA A 458 5.65 1.99 23.01
C ALA A 458 7.11 2.11 22.53
N ALA A 459 7.49 1.37 21.47
CA ALA A 459 8.83 1.45 20.89
C ALA A 459 9.14 2.85 20.32
N ALA A 460 8.16 3.56 19.78
CA ALA A 460 8.34 4.94 19.32
C ALA A 460 8.66 5.88 20.51
N PHE A 461 7.98 5.70 21.63
CA PHE A 461 8.23 6.49 22.84
C PHE A 461 9.59 6.14 23.46
N GLU A 462 9.90 4.86 23.68
CA GLU A 462 11.15 4.39 24.25
C GLU A 462 12.39 4.81 23.45
N SER A 463 12.25 4.85 22.12
CA SER A 463 13.33 5.28 21.22
C SER A 463 13.40 6.80 20.99
N GLY A 464 12.56 7.60 21.68
CA GLY A 464 12.60 9.05 21.68
C GLY A 464 12.10 9.72 20.40
N VAL A 465 11.39 9.01 19.53
CA VAL A 465 10.85 9.58 18.28
C VAL A 465 9.39 10.04 18.42
N ALA A 466 8.67 9.60 19.44
CA ALA A 466 7.31 10.03 19.75
C ALA A 466 7.30 11.41 20.41
N ARG A 467 6.43 12.30 19.96
CA ARG A 467 6.17 13.61 20.60
C ARG A 467 5.09 13.53 21.68
N LYS A 468 4.31 12.45 21.67
CA LYS A 468 3.20 12.23 22.60
C LYS A 468 3.35 10.86 23.26
N GLN A 469 3.38 10.85 24.59
CA GLN A 469 3.27 9.61 25.36
C GLN A 469 1.80 9.19 25.41
N LEU A 470 1.53 7.93 25.12
CA LEU A 470 0.20 7.33 25.18
C LEU A 470 0.08 6.54 26.49
N ASP A 471 -1.06 6.65 27.15
CA ASP A 471 -1.40 5.76 28.26
C ASP A 471 -1.86 4.40 27.69
N ASP A 472 -1.18 3.32 28.04
CA ASP A 472 -1.38 2.00 27.44
C ASP A 472 -2.83 1.50 27.55
N LYS A 473 -3.48 1.71 28.70
CA LYS A 473 -4.87 1.23 28.91
C LYS A 473 -5.86 2.05 28.11
N LEU A 474 -5.71 3.37 28.15
CA LEU A 474 -6.57 4.28 27.42
C LEU A 474 -6.40 4.09 25.90
N TYR A 475 -5.16 3.94 25.46
CA TYR A 475 -4.85 3.74 24.05
C TYR A 475 -5.40 2.41 23.53
N THR A 476 -5.22 1.33 24.27
CA THR A 476 -5.82 0.03 23.93
C THR A 476 -7.35 0.13 23.81
N ALA A 477 -8.01 0.79 24.76
CA ALA A 477 -9.47 0.99 24.69
C ALA A 477 -9.89 1.85 23.50
N GLN A 478 -9.10 2.85 23.09
CA GLN A 478 -9.35 3.64 21.88
C GLN A 478 -9.23 2.81 20.61
N LEU A 479 -8.22 1.94 20.52
CA LEU A 479 -8.05 1.03 19.38
C LEU A 479 -9.17 -0.04 19.32
N GLU A 480 -9.63 -0.54 20.47
CA GLU A 480 -10.79 -1.45 20.51
C GLU A 480 -12.09 -0.77 20.04
N ALA A 481 -12.29 0.49 20.43
CA ALA A 481 -13.40 1.28 19.96
C ALA A 481 -13.31 1.52 18.44
N LEU A 482 -12.12 1.87 17.95
CA LEU A 482 -11.87 2.03 16.50
C LEU A 482 -12.13 0.73 15.75
N ALA A 483 -11.61 -0.41 16.23
CA ALA A 483 -11.80 -1.72 15.60
C ALA A 483 -13.28 -2.07 15.37
N LYS A 484 -14.17 -1.68 16.31
CA LYS A 484 -15.63 -1.88 16.18
C LYS A 484 -16.26 -1.06 15.04
N THR A 485 -15.62 0.02 14.61
CA THR A 485 -16.13 0.88 13.52
C THR A 485 -15.60 0.46 12.14
N LEU A 486 -14.54 -0.35 12.09
CA LEU A 486 -13.90 -0.78 10.86
C LEU A 486 -14.42 -2.09 10.30
N LEU A 487 -15.10 -2.86 11.12
CA LEU A 487 -15.72 -4.16 10.85
C LEU A 487 -17.20 -3.96 10.51
#